data_8c7a5e510f568d0c69c4dc6dcd083de2
#
_entry.id   8c7a5e510f568d0c69c4dc6dcd083de2
#
_cell.length_a   1.000
_cell.length_b   1.000
_cell.length_c   1.000
_cell.angle_alpha   90.00
_cell.angle_beta   90.00
_cell.angle_gamma   90.00
#
_symmetry.space_group_name_H-M   'P 1'
#
loop_
_entity.id
_entity.type
_entity.pdbx_description
1 polymer ?
#
loop_
_entity_poly.entity_id
_entity_poly.type
_entity_poly.pdbx_seq_one_letter_code
_entity_poly.pdbx_strand_id
1 'polypeptide(L)'
;MKKVSIFMAIAAAASLASCTAQAPKANLKSDIDSLSYSIGMAQTQGLKGYLTGRLDVDTAYMAEFIKGLNEGANKTSKKDIAYMAGLQIGQQISNQMMKGINQELFGTDSTKTISKENFMAGFIAGTLEKGGVMTMEAAQELSLIHISE
;
A
#
# COMPACT_ATOMS: atom_id res chain seq x y z
N MET A 1 -1.02 -27.63 37.03
CA MET A 1 -0.96 -27.12 35.65
C MET A 1 -1.74 -28.07 34.76
N LYS A 2 -2.95 -27.65 34.36
CA LYS A 2 -3.85 -28.51 33.56
C LYS A 2 -3.40 -28.44 32.09
N LYS A 3 -2.98 -29.57 31.54
CA LYS A 3 -2.71 -29.73 30.10
C LYS A 3 -4.04 -29.73 29.37
N VAL A 4 -4.35 -28.65 28.65
CA VAL A 4 -5.51 -28.62 27.75
C VAL A 4 -5.05 -29.21 26.41
N SER A 5 -5.37 -30.45 26.17
CA SER A 5 -5.19 -31.10 24.87
C SER A 5 -6.36 -30.68 23.99
N ILE A 6 -6.15 -29.73 23.08
CA ILE A 6 -7.14 -29.35 22.06
C ILE A 6 -6.93 -30.30 20.88
N PHE A 7 -7.74 -31.36 20.79
CA PHE A 7 -7.88 -32.13 19.56
C PHE A 7 -8.73 -31.34 18.58
N MET A 8 -8.10 -30.77 17.57
CA MET A 8 -8.78 -30.07 16.51
C MET A 8 -9.11 -31.07 15.39
N ALA A 9 -10.39 -31.34 15.23
CA ALA A 9 -10.88 -32.16 14.11
C ALA A 9 -10.78 -31.35 12.82
N ILE A 10 -9.94 -31.76 11.88
CA ILE A 10 -9.80 -31.17 10.55
C ILE A 10 -10.91 -31.71 9.67
N ALA A 11 -11.96 -30.93 9.45
CA ALA A 11 -12.95 -31.21 8.41
C ALA A 11 -12.39 -30.76 7.05
N ALA A 12 -12.09 -31.74 6.17
CA ALA A 12 -11.71 -31.47 4.79
C ALA A 12 -12.94 -31.05 3.99
N ALA A 13 -13.09 -29.76 3.73
CA ALA A 13 -14.07 -29.23 2.79
C ALA A 13 -13.42 -29.14 1.40
N ALA A 14 -13.89 -29.97 0.47
CA ALA A 14 -13.59 -29.88 -0.95
C ALA A 14 -14.23 -28.61 -1.50
N SER A 15 -13.44 -27.66 -1.96
CA SER A 15 -13.91 -26.38 -2.50
C SER A 15 -13.73 -26.29 -4.00
N LEU A 16 -14.78 -25.87 -4.64
CA LEU A 16 -14.95 -25.44 -6.02
C LEU A 16 -13.82 -24.55 -6.50
N ALA A 17 -13.23 -24.86 -7.66
CA ALA A 17 -12.19 -24.07 -8.32
C ALA A 17 -12.77 -22.77 -8.84
N SER A 18 -12.70 -21.75 -8.02
CA SER A 18 -12.74 -20.33 -8.40
C SER A 18 -11.30 -19.84 -8.36
N CYS A 19 -10.86 -19.02 -9.31
CA CYS A 19 -9.53 -18.40 -9.33
C CYS A 19 -9.36 -17.43 -8.13
N THR A 20 -9.32 -17.98 -6.94
CA THR A 20 -9.05 -17.26 -5.70
C THR A 20 -7.58 -17.43 -5.36
N ALA A 21 -6.92 -16.32 -4.98
CA ALA A 21 -5.58 -16.38 -4.41
C ALA A 21 -5.56 -17.45 -3.32
N GLN A 22 -4.84 -18.53 -3.58
CA GLN A 22 -4.82 -19.65 -2.68
C GLN A 22 -3.86 -19.35 -1.52
N ALA A 23 -4.37 -19.41 -0.30
CA ALA A 23 -3.51 -19.27 0.88
C ALA A 23 -2.41 -20.34 0.86
N PRO A 24 -1.18 -20.03 1.28
CA PRO A 24 -0.12 -21.02 1.43
C PRO A 24 -0.60 -22.16 2.33
N LYS A 25 -0.24 -23.41 1.99
CA LYS A 25 -0.54 -24.54 2.84
C LYS A 25 0.25 -24.43 4.14
N ALA A 26 -0.46 -24.36 5.26
CA ALA A 26 0.16 -24.39 6.57
C ALA A 26 0.73 -25.81 6.86
N ASN A 27 1.89 -25.85 7.51
CA ASN A 27 2.54 -27.07 7.96
C ASN A 27 2.68 -27.03 9.48
N LEU A 28 1.62 -27.45 10.18
CA LEU A 28 1.50 -27.33 11.65
C LEU A 28 2.01 -28.61 12.32
N LYS A 29 3.35 -28.77 12.39
CA LYS A 29 4.00 -29.95 12.99
C LYS A 29 4.36 -29.79 14.46
N SER A 30 4.39 -28.56 14.95
CA SER A 30 4.74 -28.23 16.32
C SER A 30 3.75 -27.24 16.94
N ASP A 31 3.79 -27.11 18.26
CA ASP A 31 3.00 -26.11 18.99
C ASP A 31 3.37 -24.68 18.55
N ILE A 32 4.64 -24.44 18.22
CA ILE A 32 5.13 -23.16 17.72
C ILE A 32 4.54 -22.88 16.33
N ASP A 33 4.46 -23.86 15.45
CA ASP A 33 3.85 -23.71 14.13
C ASP A 33 2.37 -23.33 14.26
N SER A 34 1.65 -24.05 15.14
CA SER A 34 0.23 -23.78 15.42
C SER A 34 0.01 -22.41 16.03
N LEU A 35 0.87 -21.99 16.97
CA LEU A 35 0.84 -20.66 17.56
C LEU A 35 1.12 -19.58 16.52
N SER A 36 2.13 -19.78 15.68
CA SER A 36 2.49 -18.81 14.61
C SER A 36 1.33 -18.61 13.63
N TYR A 37 0.69 -19.69 13.21
CA TYR A 37 -0.47 -19.63 12.34
C TYR A 37 -1.65 -18.88 12.99
N SER A 38 -1.95 -19.22 14.26
CA SER A 38 -3.03 -18.59 15.02
C SER A 38 -2.82 -17.11 15.22
N ILE A 39 -1.59 -16.68 15.52
CA ILE A 39 -1.22 -15.26 15.63
C ILE A 39 -1.46 -14.58 14.28
N GLY A 40 -0.98 -15.18 13.18
CA GLY A 40 -1.18 -14.64 11.83
C GLY A 40 -2.66 -14.39 11.52
N MET A 41 -3.52 -15.39 11.80
CA MET A 41 -4.97 -15.23 11.61
C MET A 41 -5.57 -14.14 12.52
N ALA A 42 -5.20 -14.10 13.79
CA ALA A 42 -5.71 -13.12 14.74
C ALA A 42 -5.38 -11.66 14.36
N GLN A 43 -4.21 -11.44 13.76
CA GLN A 43 -3.80 -10.11 13.29
C GLN A 43 -4.63 -9.58 12.12
N THR A 44 -5.44 -10.42 11.47
CA THR A 44 -6.30 -9.96 10.36
C THR A 44 -7.66 -9.43 10.82
N GLN A 45 -7.92 -9.39 12.12
CA GLN A 45 -9.19 -8.84 12.62
C GLN A 45 -9.38 -7.39 12.15
N GLY A 46 -10.47 -7.13 11.45
CA GLY A 46 -10.78 -5.81 10.88
C GLY A 46 -10.01 -5.45 9.60
N LEU A 47 -9.01 -6.24 9.17
CA LEU A 47 -8.17 -5.94 8.02
C LEU A 47 -8.99 -5.77 6.74
N LYS A 48 -9.99 -6.62 6.48
CA LYS A 48 -10.83 -6.51 5.28
C LYS A 48 -11.55 -5.16 5.21
N GLY A 49 -12.12 -4.70 6.32
CA GLY A 49 -12.75 -3.38 6.41
C GLY A 49 -11.77 -2.23 6.19
N TYR A 50 -10.55 -2.35 6.70
CA TYR A 50 -9.48 -1.38 6.45
C TYR A 50 -9.08 -1.35 4.96
N LEU A 51 -8.89 -2.51 4.33
CA LEU A 51 -8.52 -2.62 2.91
C LEU A 51 -9.57 -1.95 2.02
N THR A 52 -10.86 -2.26 2.24
CA THR A 52 -11.93 -1.72 1.40
C THR A 52 -12.29 -0.28 1.74
N GLY A 53 -12.30 0.10 3.01
CA GLY A 53 -12.75 1.41 3.46
C GLY A 53 -11.67 2.49 3.50
N ARG A 54 -10.41 2.11 3.70
CA ARG A 54 -9.30 3.08 3.81
C ARG A 54 -8.33 3.04 2.64
N LEU A 55 -8.07 1.86 2.12
CA LEU A 55 -7.12 1.69 1.01
C LEU A 55 -7.81 1.53 -0.35
N ASP A 56 -9.14 1.56 -0.38
CA ASP A 56 -9.95 1.44 -1.60
C ASP A 56 -9.63 0.17 -2.41
N VAL A 57 -9.33 -0.94 -1.70
CA VAL A 57 -9.04 -2.22 -2.33
C VAL A 57 -10.35 -2.90 -2.73
N ASP A 58 -10.53 -3.11 -4.03
CA ASP A 58 -11.63 -3.92 -4.53
C ASP A 58 -11.37 -5.40 -4.23
N THR A 59 -12.34 -6.06 -3.59
CA THR A 59 -12.24 -7.48 -3.21
C THR A 59 -12.13 -8.42 -4.40
N ALA A 60 -12.50 -7.99 -5.61
CA ALA A 60 -12.26 -8.73 -6.85
C ALA A 60 -10.76 -8.93 -7.14
N TYR A 61 -9.89 -8.07 -6.61
CA TYR A 61 -8.45 -8.10 -6.81
C TYR A 61 -7.66 -8.60 -5.60
N MET A 62 -8.28 -9.35 -4.70
CA MET A 62 -7.58 -9.91 -3.52
C MET A 62 -6.39 -10.79 -3.89
N ALA A 63 -6.39 -11.42 -5.08
CA ALA A 63 -5.24 -12.18 -5.56
C ALA A 63 -3.99 -11.28 -5.72
N GLU A 64 -4.16 -10.08 -6.28
CA GLU A 64 -3.06 -9.12 -6.43
C GLU A 64 -2.59 -8.57 -5.08
N PHE A 65 -3.53 -8.34 -4.15
CA PHE A 65 -3.17 -7.96 -2.78
C PHE A 65 -2.30 -9.02 -2.11
N ILE A 66 -2.69 -10.30 -2.16
CA ILE A 66 -1.93 -11.42 -1.57
C ILE A 66 -0.55 -11.56 -2.23
N LYS A 67 -0.46 -11.37 -3.55
CA LYS A 67 0.82 -11.36 -4.27
C LYS A 67 1.73 -10.25 -3.74
N GLY A 68 1.21 -9.02 -3.66
CA GLY A 68 1.96 -7.88 -3.12
C GLY A 68 2.38 -8.09 -1.66
N LEU A 69 1.49 -8.68 -0.82
CA LEU A 69 1.78 -9.01 0.56
C LEU A 69 2.96 -9.99 0.69
N ASN A 70 2.93 -11.08 -0.09
CA ASN A 70 4.01 -12.07 -0.09
C ASN A 70 5.33 -11.49 -0.61
N GLU A 71 5.29 -10.69 -1.66
CA GLU A 71 6.49 -10.02 -2.19
C GLU A 71 7.06 -9.05 -1.16
N GLY A 72 6.22 -8.22 -0.54
CA GLY A 72 6.64 -7.24 0.45
C GLY A 72 7.24 -7.88 1.69
N ALA A 73 6.63 -8.96 2.20
CA ALA A 73 7.12 -9.66 3.38
C ALA A 73 8.51 -10.31 3.18
N ASN A 74 8.88 -10.63 1.93
CA ASN A 74 10.14 -11.29 1.60
C ASN A 74 11.22 -10.32 1.06
N LYS A 75 10.89 -9.05 0.84
CA LYS A 75 11.83 -8.03 0.34
C LYS A 75 12.43 -7.25 1.51
N THR A 76 13.62 -7.63 1.95
CA THR A 76 14.27 -7.07 3.15
C THR A 76 15.60 -6.35 2.86
N SER A 77 16.10 -6.38 1.61
CA SER A 77 17.32 -5.66 1.27
C SER A 77 17.11 -4.14 1.29
N LYS A 78 18.18 -3.37 1.52
CA LYS A 78 18.13 -1.89 1.47
C LYS A 78 17.61 -1.37 0.13
N LYS A 79 17.94 -2.06 -0.97
CA LYS A 79 17.46 -1.75 -2.32
C LYS A 79 15.94 -1.95 -2.42
N ASP A 80 15.43 -3.06 -1.91
CA ASP A 80 14.01 -3.38 -1.93
C ASP A 80 13.20 -2.40 -1.06
N ILE A 81 13.72 -2.06 0.12
CA ILE A 81 13.10 -1.08 1.02
C ILE A 81 12.98 0.29 0.32
N ALA A 82 14.05 0.74 -0.35
CA ALA A 82 14.03 2.00 -1.11
C ALA A 82 13.00 1.96 -2.26
N TYR A 83 12.92 0.86 -2.99
CA TYR A 83 11.95 0.67 -4.06
C TYR A 83 10.50 0.69 -3.53
N MET A 84 10.23 -0.02 -2.44
CA MET A 84 8.90 -0.06 -1.82
C MET A 84 8.48 1.31 -1.27
N ALA A 85 9.40 2.06 -0.67
CA ALA A 85 9.15 3.44 -0.24
C ALA A 85 8.77 4.34 -1.43
N GLY A 86 9.45 4.19 -2.56
CA GLY A 86 9.11 4.88 -3.81
C GLY A 86 7.71 4.55 -4.32
N LEU A 87 7.33 3.26 -4.30
CA LEU A 87 5.97 2.84 -4.67
C LEU A 87 4.90 3.46 -3.76
N GLN A 88 5.14 3.44 -2.44
CA GLN A 88 4.21 4.00 -1.47
C GLN A 88 4.01 5.51 -1.68
N ILE A 89 5.10 6.26 -1.82
CA ILE A 89 5.05 7.71 -2.06
C ILE A 89 4.39 8.00 -3.41
N GLY A 90 4.72 7.25 -4.47
CA GLY A 90 4.10 7.38 -5.78
C GLY A 90 2.58 7.16 -5.75
N GLN A 91 2.09 6.20 -4.97
CA GLN A 91 0.66 5.98 -4.75
C GLN A 91 0.00 7.16 -4.01
N GLN A 92 0.65 7.70 -2.98
CA GLN A 92 0.14 8.89 -2.27
C GLN A 92 0.06 10.11 -3.19
N ILE A 93 1.06 10.33 -4.03
CA ILE A 93 1.05 11.41 -5.02
C ILE A 93 -0.17 11.26 -5.94
N SER A 94 -0.35 10.09 -6.55
CA SER A 94 -1.42 9.86 -7.52
C SER A 94 -2.83 9.90 -6.91
N ASN A 95 -3.01 9.32 -5.73
CA ASN A 95 -4.33 9.10 -5.16
C ASN A 95 -4.82 10.25 -4.27
N GLN A 96 -3.91 10.99 -3.65
CA GLN A 96 -4.25 12.01 -2.66
C GLN A 96 -3.67 13.39 -3.01
N MET A 97 -2.35 13.49 -3.19
CA MET A 97 -1.67 14.78 -3.30
C MET A 97 -2.10 15.55 -4.55
N MET A 98 -2.12 14.91 -5.71
CA MET A 98 -2.55 15.52 -6.97
C MET A 98 -4.00 16.02 -6.88
N LYS A 99 -4.88 15.24 -6.28
CA LYS A 99 -6.29 15.62 -6.09
C LYS A 99 -6.42 16.81 -5.16
N GLY A 100 -5.71 16.78 -4.03
CA GLY A 100 -5.71 17.89 -3.06
C GLY A 100 -5.22 19.20 -3.67
N ILE A 101 -4.09 19.17 -4.37
CA ILE A 101 -3.53 20.35 -5.04
C ILE A 101 -4.48 20.88 -6.11
N ASN A 102 -5.05 20.03 -6.96
CA ASN A 102 -6.01 20.46 -7.97
C ASN A 102 -7.24 21.11 -7.33
N GLN A 103 -7.75 20.54 -6.23
CA GLN A 103 -8.89 21.12 -5.53
C GLN A 103 -8.55 22.47 -4.90
N GLU A 104 -7.35 22.62 -4.35
CA GLU A 104 -6.88 23.87 -3.75
C GLU A 104 -6.70 24.97 -4.80
N LEU A 105 -6.09 24.65 -5.95
CA LEU A 105 -5.79 25.61 -7.00
C LEU A 105 -6.99 25.95 -7.90
N PHE A 106 -7.85 24.98 -8.17
CA PHE A 106 -8.91 25.12 -9.19
C PHE A 106 -10.32 24.93 -8.62
N GLY A 107 -10.44 24.61 -7.35
CA GLY A 107 -11.74 24.39 -6.68
C GLY A 107 -12.57 23.32 -7.41
N THR A 108 -13.75 23.72 -7.89
CA THR A 108 -14.67 22.83 -8.60
C THR A 108 -14.46 22.76 -10.11
N ASP A 109 -13.49 23.51 -10.66
CA ASP A 109 -13.21 23.54 -12.10
C ASP A 109 -12.44 22.28 -12.52
N SER A 110 -13.17 21.22 -12.84
CA SER A 110 -12.60 19.93 -13.26
C SER A 110 -11.94 19.95 -14.66
N THR A 111 -12.04 21.08 -15.39
CA THR A 111 -11.39 21.23 -16.70
C THR A 111 -9.89 21.57 -16.55
N LYS A 112 -9.48 22.00 -15.38
CA LYS A 112 -8.08 22.35 -15.06
C LYS A 112 -7.45 21.29 -14.16
N THR A 113 -6.18 21.00 -14.42
CA THR A 113 -5.38 20.08 -13.61
C THR A 113 -3.90 20.44 -13.75
N ILE A 114 -3.14 20.30 -12.68
CA ILE A 114 -1.68 20.40 -12.78
C ILE A 114 -1.11 19.21 -13.57
N SER A 115 -0.01 19.45 -14.28
CA SER A 115 0.68 18.39 -15.03
C SER A 115 1.35 17.40 -14.07
N LYS A 116 0.89 16.16 -14.10
CA LYS A 116 1.50 15.07 -13.32
C LYS A 116 2.95 14.84 -13.71
N GLU A 117 3.26 14.93 -15.01
CA GLU A 117 4.62 14.74 -15.53
C GLU A 117 5.57 15.80 -14.98
N ASN A 118 5.18 17.08 -15.04
CA ASN A 118 5.99 18.19 -14.51
C ASN A 118 6.08 18.14 -12.99
N PHE A 119 4.99 17.77 -12.30
CA PHE A 119 5.01 17.57 -10.86
C PHE A 119 6.03 16.49 -10.47
N MET A 120 5.99 15.32 -11.13
CA MET A 120 6.94 14.23 -10.86
C MET A 120 8.38 14.62 -11.18
N ALA A 121 8.62 15.36 -12.26
CA ALA A 121 9.96 15.84 -12.60
C ALA A 121 10.52 16.76 -11.50
N GLY A 122 9.72 17.72 -11.03
CA GLY A 122 10.08 18.61 -9.92
C GLY A 122 10.28 17.85 -8.60
N PHE A 123 9.39 16.91 -8.28
CA PHE A 123 9.49 16.10 -7.07
C PHE A 123 10.77 15.26 -7.03
N ILE A 124 11.13 14.64 -8.17
CA ILE A 124 12.37 13.86 -8.30
C ILE A 124 13.59 14.77 -8.20
N ALA A 125 13.59 15.91 -8.89
CA ALA A 125 14.69 16.87 -8.82
C ALA A 125 14.93 17.39 -7.39
N GLY A 126 13.86 17.71 -6.67
CA GLY A 126 13.92 18.10 -5.26
C GLY A 126 14.43 17.00 -4.35
N THR A 127 13.98 15.75 -4.57
CA THR A 127 14.45 14.58 -3.81
C THR A 127 15.95 14.30 -4.01
N LEU A 128 16.45 14.50 -5.22
CA LEU A 128 17.87 14.29 -5.55
C LEU A 128 18.75 15.53 -5.24
N GLU A 129 18.13 16.66 -4.90
CA GLU A 129 18.79 17.96 -4.69
C GLU A 129 19.64 18.40 -5.90
N LYS A 130 19.25 17.95 -7.10
CA LYS A 130 19.95 18.25 -8.36
C LYS A 130 19.06 18.03 -9.57
N GLY A 131 19.46 18.60 -10.69
CA GLY A 131 18.79 18.41 -11.99
C GLY A 131 17.48 19.19 -12.12
N GLY A 132 17.16 20.08 -11.19
CA GLY A 132 16.01 20.97 -11.28
C GLY A 132 16.26 22.10 -12.28
N VAL A 133 15.17 22.55 -12.94
CA VAL A 133 15.19 23.71 -13.84
C VAL A 133 15.14 25.03 -13.08
N MET A 134 14.90 25.00 -11.80
CA MET A 134 14.90 26.14 -10.86
C MET A 134 15.44 25.70 -9.50
N THR A 135 15.78 26.68 -8.65
CA THR A 135 16.22 26.39 -7.28
C THR A 135 15.03 26.05 -6.38
N MET A 136 15.30 25.48 -5.22
CA MET A 136 14.27 25.15 -4.23
C MET A 136 13.55 26.42 -3.74
N GLU A 137 14.30 27.51 -3.51
CA GLU A 137 13.78 28.79 -3.07
C GLU A 137 12.82 29.38 -4.13
N ALA A 138 13.22 29.38 -5.41
CA ALA A 138 12.36 29.87 -6.50
C ALA A 138 11.11 29.00 -6.67
N ALA A 139 11.22 27.68 -6.47
CA ALA A 139 10.07 26.78 -6.52
C ALA A 139 9.09 27.03 -5.36
N GLN A 140 9.61 27.28 -4.15
CA GLN A 140 8.79 27.62 -2.99
C GLN A 140 8.07 28.97 -3.18
N GLU A 141 8.78 29.99 -3.63
CA GLU A 141 8.20 31.31 -3.89
C GLU A 141 7.07 31.24 -4.93
N LEU A 142 7.32 30.56 -6.06
CA LEU A 142 6.32 30.39 -7.11
C LEU A 142 5.08 29.61 -6.63
N SER A 143 5.26 28.60 -5.81
CA SER A 143 4.15 27.81 -5.27
C SER A 143 3.29 28.61 -4.29
N LEU A 144 3.91 29.45 -3.45
CA LEU A 144 3.20 30.31 -2.48
C LEU A 144 2.37 31.39 -3.15
N ILE A 145 2.84 32.00 -4.24
CA ILE A 145 2.11 33.03 -4.99
C ILE A 145 0.78 32.48 -5.52
N HIS A 146 0.77 31.26 -6.02
CA HIS A 146 -0.43 30.66 -6.63
C HIS A 146 -1.40 30.00 -5.63
N ILE A 147 -0.98 29.73 -4.40
CA ILE A 147 -1.86 29.22 -3.34
C ILE A 147 -2.57 30.37 -2.59
N SER A 148 -2.03 31.59 -2.66
CA SER A 148 -2.55 32.76 -1.93
C SER A 148 -3.50 33.66 -2.75
N GLU A 149 -3.71 33.39 -4.03
CA GLU A 149 -4.70 34.04 -4.91
C GLU A 149 -6.01 33.25 -5.02
#